data_19967dfeb03de2586f92a3d91ea9ba92
#
_entry.id   19967dfeb03de2586f92a3d91ea9ba92
#
_cell.length_a   1.000
_cell.length_b   1.000
_cell.length_c   1.000
_cell.angle_alpha   90.00
_cell.angle_beta   90.00
_cell.angle_gamma   90.00
#
_symmetry.space_group_name_H-M   'P 1'
#
loop_
_entity.id
_entity.type
_entity.pdbx_description
1 polymer ?
#
loop_
_entity_poly.entity_id
_entity_poly.type
_entity_poly.pdbx_seq_one_letter_code
_entity_poly.pdbx_strand_id
1 'polypeptide(L)'
;EVKRTSHTAWSITSVSFGTAMTAPGSVASSRQEYDSSKTETSYSYVVTAVKTSTGDESVASSSTSISNNNLSSTVTNTITWNAASGADSYNVYKSRGGIFGFIGRATGTTFKDDNIESDSNDSPAIARTLFNTTNEYPATVNYYQQRLVFGQTNNDPQKIYMSQTGNYHNFNISEPLRDSDAVTFTIAASQVNEIRHLVPLSDLIILTSGGEWLMTANDGVISPSSVQVKPQGYRGSADAPPIVIGNTIIHLQAKGGIIRDLAFALESDSYTGNDLTVLANHLFAGKTVKEWAYAQA
;
A
#
# COMPACT_ATOMS: atom_id res chain seq x y z
N GLU A 1 -5.64 5.89 15.95
CA GLU A 1 -6.28 7.22 15.96
C GLU A 1 -6.41 7.72 17.40
N VAL A 2 -6.01 8.96 17.65
CA VAL A 2 -6.21 9.64 18.93
C VAL A 2 -7.30 10.69 18.71
N LYS A 3 -8.43 10.54 19.41
CA LYS A 3 -9.57 11.43 19.28
C LYS A 3 -9.88 12.09 20.62
N ARG A 4 -9.98 13.41 20.64
CA ARG A 4 -10.45 14.12 21.81
C ARG A 4 -11.98 14.01 21.90
N THR A 5 -12.49 13.45 22.99
CA THR A 5 -13.92 13.24 23.21
C THR A 5 -14.53 14.32 24.11
N SER A 6 -13.71 14.92 25.00
CA SER A 6 -14.10 16.05 25.82
C SER A 6 -12.89 16.93 26.17
N HIS A 7 -13.07 17.96 26.97
CA HIS A 7 -11.96 18.85 27.38
C HIS A 7 -10.81 18.10 28.08
N THR A 8 -11.12 17.06 28.83
CA THR A 8 -10.14 16.25 29.60
C THR A 8 -10.11 14.78 29.22
N ALA A 9 -10.88 14.35 28.20
CA ALA A 9 -10.95 12.95 27.82
C ALA A 9 -10.50 12.73 26.38
N TRP A 10 -9.73 11.66 26.19
CA TRP A 10 -9.20 11.20 24.92
C TRP A 10 -9.51 9.72 24.73
N SER A 11 -9.82 9.33 23.52
CA SER A 11 -9.91 7.91 23.13
C SER A 11 -8.77 7.57 22.18
N ILE A 12 -8.21 6.39 22.37
CA ILE A 12 -7.19 5.82 21.50
C ILE A 12 -7.79 4.56 20.87
N THR A 13 -7.90 4.55 19.55
CA THR A 13 -8.36 3.39 18.80
C THR A 13 -7.27 2.96 17.83
N SER A 14 -7.05 1.64 17.72
CA SER A 14 -6.18 1.10 16.69
C SER A 14 -6.78 1.39 15.31
N VAL A 15 -5.92 1.73 14.35
CA VAL A 15 -6.29 1.88 12.95
C VAL A 15 -5.95 0.57 12.25
N SER A 16 -6.91 0.01 11.53
CA SER A 16 -6.67 -1.12 10.63
C SER A 16 -6.37 -0.62 9.23
N PHE A 17 -5.36 -1.19 8.62
CA PHE A 17 -4.99 -0.92 7.24
C PHE A 17 -5.48 -2.05 6.35
N GLY A 18 -6.35 -1.73 5.42
CA GLY A 18 -6.99 -2.67 4.51
C GLY A 18 -8.07 -1.94 3.71
N THR A 19 -8.85 -2.67 2.90
CA THR A 19 -9.99 -2.05 2.22
C THR A 19 -11.06 -1.62 3.23
N ALA A 20 -11.60 -0.42 3.04
CA ALA A 20 -12.73 0.05 3.83
C ALA A 20 -14.04 -0.70 3.49
N MET A 21 -14.07 -1.38 2.35
CA MET A 21 -15.24 -2.13 1.89
C MET A 21 -15.23 -3.56 2.39
N THR A 22 -16.35 -3.98 2.95
CA THR A 22 -16.58 -5.39 3.29
C THR A 22 -16.95 -6.18 2.05
N ALA A 23 -16.47 -7.42 1.97
CA ALA A 23 -16.90 -8.34 0.93
C ALA A 23 -18.41 -8.62 1.02
N PRO A 24 -19.08 -8.89 -0.12
CA PRO A 24 -20.48 -9.32 -0.10
C PRO A 24 -20.66 -10.59 0.72
N GLY A 25 -21.68 -10.61 1.56
CA GLY A 25 -22.02 -11.76 2.38
C GLY A 25 -23.06 -12.68 1.72
N SER A 26 -23.20 -13.89 2.25
CA SER A 26 -24.24 -14.87 1.85
C SER A 26 -24.28 -15.11 0.34
N VAL A 27 -23.11 -15.24 -0.28
CA VAL A 27 -23.04 -15.53 -1.71
C VAL A 27 -23.54 -16.95 -1.95
N ALA A 28 -24.56 -17.07 -2.80
CA ALA A 28 -25.21 -18.32 -3.16
C ALA A 28 -25.32 -18.44 -4.66
N SER A 29 -25.40 -19.67 -5.15
CA SER A 29 -25.61 -19.98 -6.57
C SER A 29 -26.80 -20.94 -6.72
N SER A 30 -27.58 -20.72 -7.77
CA SER A 30 -28.68 -21.59 -8.18
C SER A 30 -28.57 -21.88 -9.67
N ARG A 31 -29.06 -23.07 -10.07
CA ARG A 31 -29.03 -23.52 -11.47
C ARG A 31 -30.42 -23.48 -12.07
N GLN A 32 -30.50 -23.24 -13.38
CA GLN A 32 -31.71 -23.33 -14.19
C GLN A 32 -31.50 -24.29 -15.34
N GLU A 33 -32.61 -24.97 -15.76
CA GLU A 33 -32.65 -25.93 -16.86
C GLU A 33 -31.62 -27.08 -16.72
N TYR A 34 -31.50 -27.58 -15.48
CA TYR A 34 -30.62 -28.71 -15.17
C TYR A 34 -31.27 -30.04 -15.65
N ASP A 35 -30.49 -30.87 -16.35
CA ASP A 35 -30.87 -32.18 -16.84
C ASP A 35 -29.93 -33.24 -16.24
N SER A 36 -30.47 -34.08 -15.35
CA SER A 36 -29.69 -35.12 -14.63
C SER A 36 -29.15 -36.23 -15.55
N SER A 37 -29.62 -36.31 -16.78
CA SER A 37 -29.13 -37.27 -17.78
C SER A 37 -27.84 -36.83 -18.50
N LYS A 38 -27.49 -35.55 -18.34
CA LYS A 38 -26.31 -34.95 -18.99
C LYS A 38 -25.13 -34.83 -18.02
N THR A 39 -23.94 -34.72 -18.58
CA THR A 39 -22.72 -34.49 -17.81
C THR A 39 -22.80 -33.22 -17.00
N GLU A 40 -22.40 -33.29 -15.74
CA GLU A 40 -22.27 -32.15 -14.84
C GLU A 40 -20.87 -31.57 -14.87
N THR A 41 -20.82 -30.25 -14.81
CA THR A 41 -19.59 -29.48 -14.60
C THR A 41 -19.73 -28.66 -13.31
N SER A 42 -18.70 -28.62 -12.50
CA SER A 42 -18.68 -27.80 -11.29
C SER A 42 -18.22 -26.39 -11.62
N TYR A 43 -19.01 -25.40 -11.19
CA TYR A 43 -18.75 -23.99 -11.34
C TYR A 43 -18.57 -23.36 -9.96
N SER A 44 -17.56 -22.54 -9.79
CA SER A 44 -17.32 -21.79 -8.55
C SER A 44 -17.24 -20.31 -8.83
N TYR A 45 -17.84 -19.51 -7.94
CA TYR A 45 -17.95 -18.07 -8.10
C TYR A 45 -17.53 -17.36 -6.81
N VAL A 46 -16.95 -16.16 -6.97
CA VAL A 46 -16.76 -15.19 -5.89
C VAL A 46 -17.22 -13.83 -6.38
N VAL A 47 -17.56 -12.95 -5.46
CA VAL A 47 -18.07 -11.61 -5.74
C VAL A 47 -17.28 -10.60 -4.91
N THR A 48 -16.93 -9.47 -5.51
CA THR A 48 -16.37 -8.31 -4.82
C THR A 48 -17.36 -7.16 -4.85
N ALA A 49 -17.30 -6.29 -3.85
CA ALA A 49 -18.05 -5.04 -3.80
C ALA A 49 -17.18 -3.90 -4.33
N VAL A 50 -17.74 -3.02 -5.15
CA VAL A 50 -17.02 -1.92 -5.78
C VAL A 50 -17.72 -0.61 -5.48
N LYS A 51 -16.93 0.43 -5.14
CA LYS A 51 -17.36 1.81 -5.06
C LYS A 51 -16.83 2.57 -6.26
N THR A 52 -17.67 2.79 -7.22
CA THR A 52 -17.29 3.35 -8.54
C THR A 52 -16.67 4.75 -8.43
N SER A 53 -17.11 5.56 -7.46
CA SER A 53 -16.61 6.94 -7.29
C SER A 53 -15.15 7.02 -6.83
N THR A 54 -14.67 6.02 -6.10
CA THR A 54 -13.28 5.96 -5.58
C THR A 54 -12.45 4.88 -6.24
N GLY A 55 -13.09 3.95 -6.98
CA GLY A 55 -12.44 2.76 -7.52
C GLY A 55 -12.10 1.70 -6.48
N ASP A 56 -12.53 1.89 -5.22
CA ASP A 56 -12.30 0.91 -4.17
C ASP A 56 -13.01 -0.40 -4.46
N GLU A 57 -12.29 -1.49 -4.32
CA GLU A 57 -12.80 -2.85 -4.45
C GLU A 57 -12.55 -3.64 -3.18
N SER A 58 -13.56 -4.38 -2.72
CA SER A 58 -13.42 -5.25 -1.56
C SER A 58 -12.56 -6.48 -1.89
N VAL A 59 -12.14 -7.19 -0.88
CA VAL A 59 -11.66 -8.57 -1.07
C VAL A 59 -12.78 -9.45 -1.61
N ALA A 60 -12.41 -10.59 -2.20
CA ALA A 60 -13.38 -11.58 -2.66
C ALA A 60 -14.23 -12.12 -1.48
N SER A 61 -15.49 -12.37 -1.76
CA SER A 61 -16.38 -13.12 -0.86
C SER A 61 -15.88 -14.56 -0.65
N SER A 62 -16.48 -15.27 0.29
CA SER A 62 -16.39 -16.72 0.30
C SER A 62 -16.91 -17.26 -1.04
N SER A 63 -16.27 -18.32 -1.54
CA SER A 63 -16.68 -18.94 -2.80
C SER A 63 -17.99 -19.71 -2.61
N THR A 64 -18.86 -19.65 -3.63
CA THR A 64 -20.00 -20.57 -3.78
C THR A 64 -19.76 -21.48 -4.96
N SER A 65 -20.16 -22.74 -4.85
CA SER A 65 -19.98 -23.72 -5.93
C SER A 65 -21.29 -24.41 -6.24
N ILE A 66 -21.50 -24.71 -7.50
CA ILE A 66 -22.69 -25.41 -8.00
C ILE A 66 -22.33 -26.31 -9.17
N SER A 67 -22.92 -27.49 -9.22
CA SER A 67 -22.85 -28.36 -10.38
C SER A 67 -24.04 -28.11 -11.29
N ASN A 68 -23.76 -27.91 -12.58
CA ASN A 68 -24.79 -27.76 -13.61
C ASN A 68 -24.28 -28.43 -14.90
N ASN A 69 -25.15 -28.57 -15.89
CA ASN A 69 -24.74 -28.96 -17.23
C ASN A 69 -23.89 -27.83 -17.87
N ASN A 70 -23.30 -28.10 -19.01
CA ASN A 70 -22.60 -27.06 -19.73
C ASN A 70 -23.49 -25.84 -19.95
N LEU A 71 -23.02 -24.69 -19.51
CA LEU A 71 -23.79 -23.45 -19.57
C LEU A 71 -24.02 -23.02 -21.01
N SER A 72 -25.17 -22.39 -21.25
CA SER A 72 -25.63 -21.87 -22.53
C SER A 72 -26.64 -20.74 -22.30
N SER A 73 -27.20 -20.17 -23.33
CA SER A 73 -28.26 -19.16 -23.22
C SER A 73 -29.51 -19.63 -22.45
N THR A 74 -29.74 -20.95 -22.35
CA THR A 74 -30.87 -21.55 -21.63
C THR A 74 -30.45 -22.21 -20.32
N VAL A 75 -29.34 -22.94 -20.31
CA VAL A 75 -28.77 -23.56 -19.09
C VAL A 75 -27.88 -22.56 -18.40
N THR A 76 -28.30 -22.02 -17.28
CA THR A 76 -27.62 -20.89 -16.62
C THR A 76 -27.43 -21.09 -15.15
N ASN A 77 -26.44 -20.41 -14.58
CA ASN A 77 -26.28 -20.25 -13.15
C ASN A 77 -26.65 -18.82 -12.74
N THR A 78 -27.38 -18.68 -11.65
CA THR A 78 -27.69 -17.38 -11.05
C THR A 78 -26.96 -17.27 -9.73
N ILE A 79 -26.16 -16.23 -9.58
CA ILE A 79 -25.38 -15.92 -8.39
C ILE A 79 -26.09 -14.77 -7.66
N THR A 80 -26.30 -14.91 -6.35
CA THR A 80 -26.96 -13.90 -5.50
C THR A 80 -26.11 -13.63 -4.26
N TRP A 81 -26.22 -12.44 -3.70
CA TRP A 81 -25.48 -12.04 -2.49
C TRP A 81 -26.21 -10.98 -1.70
N ASN A 82 -25.78 -10.73 -0.48
CA ASN A 82 -26.25 -9.60 0.31
C ASN A 82 -25.48 -8.34 -0.06
N ALA A 83 -26.18 -7.21 -0.13
CA ALA A 83 -25.57 -5.92 -0.42
C ALA A 83 -24.49 -5.57 0.61
N ALA A 84 -23.32 -5.15 0.15
CA ALA A 84 -22.25 -4.62 0.97
C ALA A 84 -22.46 -3.12 1.21
N SER A 85 -22.21 -2.66 2.44
CA SER A 85 -22.37 -1.23 2.77
C SER A 85 -21.40 -0.37 1.97
N GLY A 86 -21.91 0.69 1.35
CA GLY A 86 -21.12 1.63 0.56
C GLY A 86 -20.77 1.16 -0.87
N ALA A 87 -21.18 -0.05 -1.25
CA ALA A 87 -21.03 -0.51 -2.62
C ALA A 87 -22.14 0.05 -3.53
N ASP A 88 -21.77 0.41 -4.73
CA ASP A 88 -22.69 0.80 -5.80
C ASP A 88 -22.68 -0.17 -6.98
N SER A 89 -21.72 -1.08 -7.03
CA SER A 89 -21.63 -2.15 -8.01
C SER A 89 -20.84 -3.35 -7.46
N TYR A 90 -20.87 -4.46 -8.19
CA TYR A 90 -20.23 -5.72 -7.80
C TYR A 90 -19.57 -6.34 -9.03
N ASN A 91 -18.32 -6.80 -8.86
CA ASN A 91 -17.66 -7.62 -9.86
C ASN A 91 -17.88 -9.10 -9.51
N VAL A 92 -18.20 -9.89 -10.53
CA VAL A 92 -18.41 -11.33 -10.39
C VAL A 92 -17.31 -12.06 -11.13
N TYR A 93 -16.75 -13.06 -10.46
CA TYR A 93 -15.65 -13.87 -10.97
C TYR A 93 -16.03 -15.34 -10.96
N LYS A 94 -15.60 -16.05 -12.01
CA LYS A 94 -15.81 -17.49 -12.16
C LYS A 94 -14.47 -18.22 -12.19
N SER A 95 -14.38 -19.32 -11.47
CA SER A 95 -13.18 -20.15 -11.45
C SER A 95 -13.02 -20.94 -12.73
N ARG A 96 -11.81 -20.89 -13.30
CA ARG A 96 -11.34 -21.77 -14.35
C ARG A 96 -9.97 -22.33 -13.95
N GLY A 97 -9.90 -23.64 -13.75
CA GLY A 97 -8.64 -24.28 -13.32
C GLY A 97 -8.13 -23.82 -11.96
N GLY A 98 -9.02 -23.36 -11.06
CA GLY A 98 -8.66 -22.85 -9.74
C GLY A 98 -8.39 -21.34 -9.66
N ILE A 99 -8.33 -20.63 -10.78
CA ILE A 99 -8.16 -19.18 -10.83
C ILE A 99 -9.53 -18.54 -11.07
N PHE A 100 -9.86 -17.51 -10.28
CA PHE A 100 -11.07 -16.71 -10.46
C PHE A 100 -10.80 -15.59 -11.44
N GLY A 101 -11.44 -15.63 -12.60
CA GLY A 101 -11.40 -14.60 -13.63
C GLY A 101 -12.71 -13.84 -13.72
N PHE A 102 -12.65 -12.58 -14.10
CA PHE A 102 -13.80 -11.68 -14.23
C PHE A 102 -14.77 -12.18 -15.30
N ILE A 103 -16.07 -12.16 -14.98
CA ILE A 103 -17.14 -12.52 -15.92
C ILE A 103 -18.17 -11.40 -16.10
N GLY A 104 -18.16 -10.38 -15.26
CA GLY A 104 -19.05 -9.24 -15.44
C GLY A 104 -19.31 -8.44 -14.19
N ARG A 105 -19.97 -7.30 -14.37
CA ARG A 105 -20.36 -6.38 -13.31
C ARG A 105 -21.87 -6.30 -13.17
N ALA A 106 -22.34 -6.25 -11.93
CA ALA A 106 -23.73 -6.03 -11.57
C ALA A 106 -23.89 -4.77 -10.74
N THR A 107 -24.98 -4.03 -10.92
CA THR A 107 -25.40 -2.91 -10.07
C THR A 107 -26.39 -3.36 -8.98
N GLY A 108 -26.98 -4.54 -9.15
CA GLY A 108 -27.84 -5.20 -8.16
C GLY A 108 -27.10 -6.34 -7.42
N THR A 109 -27.83 -7.12 -6.66
CA THR A 109 -27.32 -8.23 -5.85
C THR A 109 -27.52 -9.60 -6.51
N THR A 110 -27.61 -9.64 -7.81
CA THR A 110 -27.78 -10.85 -8.62
C THR A 110 -27.04 -10.74 -9.94
N PHE A 111 -26.50 -11.86 -10.39
CA PHE A 111 -25.81 -11.97 -11.69
C PHE A 111 -26.15 -13.31 -12.33
N LYS A 112 -26.34 -13.32 -13.64
CA LYS A 112 -26.64 -14.52 -14.42
C LYS A 112 -25.44 -14.88 -15.29
N ASP A 113 -24.92 -16.09 -15.12
CA ASP A 113 -23.91 -16.68 -15.99
C ASP A 113 -24.58 -17.62 -16.99
N ASP A 114 -24.54 -17.24 -18.26
CA ASP A 114 -25.05 -17.99 -19.40
C ASP A 114 -23.91 -18.52 -20.28
N ASN A 115 -22.80 -18.90 -19.67
CA ASN A 115 -21.56 -19.33 -20.31
C ASN A 115 -20.57 -18.20 -20.65
N ILE A 116 -20.54 -17.16 -19.84
CA ILE A 116 -19.53 -16.09 -20.01
C ILE A 116 -18.13 -16.66 -19.76
N GLU A 117 -17.21 -16.44 -20.69
CA GLU A 117 -15.81 -16.82 -20.54
C GLU A 117 -15.16 -15.98 -19.43
N SER A 118 -14.37 -16.62 -18.55
CA SER A 118 -13.68 -15.90 -17.48
C SER A 118 -12.38 -15.28 -18.00
N ASP A 119 -12.19 -13.99 -17.75
CA ASP A 119 -10.93 -13.32 -18.03
C ASP A 119 -9.96 -13.55 -16.86
N SER A 120 -9.02 -14.46 -17.06
CA SER A 120 -8.02 -14.80 -16.03
C SER A 120 -6.97 -13.69 -15.79
N ASN A 121 -6.92 -12.66 -16.64
CA ASN A 121 -6.05 -11.52 -16.42
C ASN A 121 -6.68 -10.46 -15.50
N ASP A 122 -7.97 -10.56 -15.24
CA ASP A 122 -8.69 -9.70 -14.29
C ASP A 122 -9.23 -10.59 -13.17
N SER A 123 -8.51 -10.60 -12.05
CA SER A 123 -8.79 -11.42 -10.87
C SER A 123 -9.19 -10.54 -9.69
N PRO A 124 -9.84 -11.08 -8.63
CA PRO A 124 -10.19 -10.31 -7.45
C PRO A 124 -8.96 -9.66 -6.81
N ALA A 125 -9.10 -8.44 -6.30
CA ALA A 125 -8.03 -7.70 -5.64
C ALA A 125 -7.38 -8.51 -4.51
N ILE A 126 -6.04 -8.45 -4.45
CA ILE A 126 -5.25 -9.11 -3.41
C ILE A 126 -5.30 -8.25 -2.15
N ALA A 127 -5.92 -8.79 -1.10
CA ALA A 127 -5.97 -8.14 0.19
C ALA A 127 -4.61 -8.15 0.88
N ARG A 128 -4.22 -7.00 1.43
CA ARG A 128 -3.06 -6.87 2.30
C ARG A 128 -3.49 -6.26 3.63
N THR A 129 -3.47 -7.07 4.68
CA THR A 129 -3.61 -6.59 6.05
C THR A 129 -2.21 -6.38 6.60
N LEU A 130 -1.83 -5.13 6.80
CA LEU A 130 -0.52 -4.73 7.29
C LEU A 130 -0.58 -4.35 8.76
N PHE A 131 0.54 -4.49 9.47
CA PHE A 131 0.76 -3.97 10.82
C PHE A 131 -0.21 -4.53 11.87
N ASN A 132 -0.56 -5.79 11.75
CA ASN A 132 -1.51 -6.46 12.64
C ASN A 132 -0.88 -7.46 13.61
N THR A 133 0.42 -7.74 13.50
CA THR A 133 1.15 -8.64 14.39
C THR A 133 2.34 -7.95 15.05
N THR A 134 2.85 -8.58 16.10
CA THR A 134 4.04 -8.11 16.82
C THR A 134 5.24 -8.03 15.87
N ASN A 135 6.05 -6.99 15.99
CA ASN A 135 7.22 -6.68 15.16
C ASN A 135 6.91 -6.25 13.70
N GLU A 136 5.64 -6.07 13.34
CA GLU A 136 5.24 -5.54 12.03
C GLU A 136 4.85 -4.05 12.08
N TYR A 137 4.88 -3.44 13.27
CA TYR A 137 4.54 -2.01 13.38
C TYR A 137 5.65 -1.15 12.76
N PRO A 138 5.29 -0.14 11.94
CA PRO A 138 6.25 0.72 11.30
C PRO A 138 6.89 1.70 12.30
N ALA A 139 8.16 2.04 12.07
CA ALA A 139 8.89 2.98 12.91
C ALA A 139 8.84 4.42 12.41
N THR A 140 8.61 4.64 11.12
CA THR A 140 8.53 5.97 10.52
C THR A 140 7.34 6.09 9.58
N VAL A 141 6.79 7.30 9.48
CA VAL A 141 5.61 7.60 8.68
C VAL A 141 5.74 8.99 8.06
N ASN A 142 5.28 9.14 6.83
CA ASN A 142 5.11 10.44 6.17
C ASN A 142 4.06 10.35 5.06
N TYR A 143 3.72 11.48 4.45
CA TYR A 143 2.89 11.56 3.25
C TYR A 143 3.73 11.96 2.06
N TYR A 144 3.54 11.29 0.94
CA TYR A 144 4.17 11.64 -0.31
C TYR A 144 3.29 11.28 -1.51
N GLN A 145 3.14 12.21 -2.47
CA GLN A 145 2.32 12.06 -3.67
C GLN A 145 0.94 11.44 -3.40
N GLN A 146 0.19 12.02 -2.45
CA GLN A 146 -1.15 11.55 -2.05
C GLN A 146 -1.20 10.10 -1.55
N ARG A 147 -0.08 9.60 -1.03
CA ARG A 147 0.04 8.27 -0.41
C ARG A 147 0.51 8.40 1.03
N LEU A 148 0.00 7.58 1.90
CA LEU A 148 0.56 7.37 3.23
C LEU A 148 1.73 6.41 3.09
N VAL A 149 2.90 6.82 3.57
CA VAL A 149 4.15 6.07 3.44
C VAL A 149 4.62 5.65 4.82
N PHE A 150 4.84 4.35 4.99
CA PHE A 150 5.47 3.78 6.16
C PHE A 150 6.82 3.18 5.80
N GLY A 151 7.76 3.27 6.72
CA GLY A 151 9.07 2.63 6.58
C GLY A 151 9.47 1.89 7.84
N GLN A 152 10.27 0.87 7.65
CA GLN A 152 10.84 0.04 8.70
C GLN A 152 9.79 -0.68 9.57
N THR A 153 9.90 -1.97 9.65
CA THR A 153 9.36 -2.77 10.76
C THR A 153 10.50 -3.58 11.37
N ASN A 154 10.30 -4.16 12.54
CA ASN A 154 11.33 -5.00 13.13
C ASN A 154 11.63 -6.24 12.27
N ASN A 155 10.61 -6.78 11.58
CA ASN A 155 10.78 -7.92 10.69
C ASN A 155 11.39 -7.51 9.35
N ASP A 156 11.04 -6.32 8.85
CA ASP A 156 11.46 -5.81 7.54
C ASP A 156 12.07 -4.40 7.68
N PRO A 157 13.32 -4.25 8.16
CA PRO A 157 13.90 -2.94 8.48
C PRO A 157 14.17 -2.05 7.26
N GLN A 158 14.26 -2.63 6.05
CA GLN A 158 14.54 -1.92 4.80
C GLN A 158 13.31 -1.77 3.90
N LYS A 159 12.12 -2.12 4.40
CA LYS A 159 10.90 -2.15 3.59
C LYS A 159 10.09 -0.88 3.73
N ILE A 160 9.56 -0.43 2.61
CA ILE A 160 8.65 0.72 2.51
C ILE A 160 7.30 0.22 2.02
N TYR A 161 6.27 0.79 2.64
CA TYR A 161 4.87 0.50 2.33
C TYR A 161 4.18 1.82 2.01
N MET A 162 3.56 1.90 0.85
CA MET A 162 2.79 3.07 0.42
C MET A 162 1.36 2.67 0.14
N SER A 163 0.42 3.46 0.66
CA SER A 163 -1.01 3.23 0.42
C SER A 163 -1.39 3.43 -1.05
N GLN A 164 -2.59 3.05 -1.41
CA GLN A 164 -3.21 3.50 -2.66
C GLN A 164 -3.30 5.03 -2.71
N THR A 165 -3.23 5.59 -3.92
CA THR A 165 -3.34 7.04 -4.13
C THR A 165 -4.69 7.56 -3.65
N GLY A 166 -4.66 8.56 -2.75
CA GLY A 166 -5.86 9.17 -2.19
C GLY A 166 -6.61 8.31 -1.16
N ASN A 167 -6.21 7.06 -0.95
CA ASN A 167 -6.81 6.16 0.04
C ASN A 167 -5.77 5.66 1.04
N TYR A 168 -5.57 6.40 2.11
CA TYR A 168 -4.49 6.23 3.08
C TYR A 168 -4.59 4.97 3.95
N HIS A 169 -5.74 4.31 3.96
CA HIS A 169 -5.95 3.08 4.74
C HIS A 169 -5.86 1.82 3.89
N ASN A 170 -5.90 1.95 2.56
CA ASN A 170 -5.92 0.82 1.65
C ASN A 170 -4.53 0.51 1.09
N PHE A 171 -4.04 -0.71 1.34
CA PHE A 171 -2.76 -1.23 0.87
C PHE A 171 -2.94 -2.43 -0.07
N ASN A 172 -4.13 -2.64 -0.60
CA ASN A 172 -4.43 -3.71 -1.53
C ASN A 172 -3.82 -3.44 -2.91
N ILE A 173 -3.68 -4.52 -3.67
CA ILE A 173 -3.21 -4.50 -5.05
C ILE A 173 -4.30 -5.09 -5.92
N SER A 174 -4.61 -4.40 -7.01
CA SER A 174 -5.55 -4.87 -8.03
C SER A 174 -4.86 -5.87 -8.97
N GLU A 175 -5.64 -6.68 -9.62
CA GLU A 175 -5.19 -7.51 -10.72
C GLU A 175 -6.20 -7.38 -11.86
N PRO A 176 -5.82 -6.73 -12.96
CA PRO A 176 -4.48 -6.22 -13.30
C PRO A 176 -4.03 -5.05 -12.43
N LEU A 177 -2.71 -4.93 -12.29
CA LEU A 177 -2.05 -3.89 -11.50
C LEU A 177 -2.39 -2.50 -12.06
N ARG A 178 -2.77 -1.57 -11.17
CA ARG A 178 -3.12 -0.19 -11.51
C ARG A 178 -2.07 0.78 -10.95
N ASP A 179 -1.86 1.90 -11.61
CA ASP A 179 -0.91 2.92 -11.14
C ASP A 179 -1.29 3.52 -9.78
N SER A 180 -2.58 3.52 -9.44
CA SER A 180 -3.08 3.96 -8.14
C SER A 180 -2.89 2.96 -7.01
N ASP A 181 -2.53 1.71 -7.30
CA ASP A 181 -2.39 0.66 -6.29
C ASP A 181 -1.28 0.91 -5.28
N ALA A 182 -1.37 0.20 -4.17
CA ALA A 182 -0.37 0.26 -3.12
C ALA A 182 1.00 -0.20 -3.63
N VAL A 183 2.05 0.48 -3.18
CA VAL A 183 3.44 0.16 -3.53
C VAL A 183 4.15 -0.42 -2.31
N THR A 184 4.84 -1.52 -2.49
CA THR A 184 5.68 -2.10 -1.46
C THR A 184 6.99 -2.53 -2.09
N PHE A 185 8.10 -2.07 -1.53
CA PHE A 185 9.43 -2.44 -2.02
C PHE A 185 10.44 -2.50 -0.87
N THR A 186 11.54 -3.18 -1.11
CA THR A 186 12.65 -3.31 -0.17
C THR A 186 13.89 -2.64 -0.78
N ILE A 187 14.56 -1.80 0.00
CA ILE A 187 15.81 -1.18 -0.43
C ILE A 187 16.89 -2.26 -0.52
N ALA A 188 17.40 -2.49 -1.72
CA ALA A 188 18.47 -3.46 -1.96
C ALA A 188 19.83 -2.84 -1.62
N ALA A 189 20.23 -2.93 -0.36
CA ALA A 189 21.55 -2.50 0.11
C ALA A 189 22.45 -3.72 0.37
N SER A 190 23.77 -3.52 0.31
CA SER A 190 24.75 -4.56 0.63
C SER A 190 24.76 -4.99 2.11
N GLN A 191 24.19 -4.16 2.97
CA GLN A 191 24.01 -4.40 4.40
C GLN A 191 22.58 -4.07 4.81
N VAL A 192 22.08 -4.73 5.87
CA VAL A 192 20.78 -4.40 6.42
C VAL A 192 20.89 -3.08 7.18
N ASN A 193 20.28 -2.05 6.65
CA ASN A 193 20.24 -0.70 7.21
C ASN A 193 18.79 -0.31 7.47
N GLU A 194 18.44 -0.12 8.73
CA GLU A 194 17.08 0.27 9.11
C GLU A 194 16.72 1.67 8.56
N ILE A 195 15.51 1.83 8.08
CA ILE A 195 14.98 3.13 7.63
C ILE A 195 14.63 3.94 8.87
N ARG A 196 15.21 5.11 9.04
CA ARG A 196 14.96 5.98 10.19
C ARG A 196 13.98 7.09 9.89
N HIS A 197 14.16 7.73 8.73
CA HIS A 197 13.32 8.88 8.38
C HIS A 197 12.93 8.84 6.91
N LEU A 198 11.73 9.32 6.64
CA LEU A 198 11.18 9.57 5.30
C LEU A 198 10.97 11.08 5.16
N VAL A 199 11.67 11.72 4.23
CA VAL A 199 11.62 13.18 4.05
C VAL A 199 11.10 13.51 2.67
N PRO A 200 9.85 13.98 2.54
CA PRO A 200 9.29 14.40 1.27
C PRO A 200 9.83 15.78 0.89
N LEU A 201 10.44 15.86 -0.27
CA LEU A 201 10.80 17.09 -0.99
C LEU A 201 10.16 17.04 -2.38
N SER A 202 10.86 17.45 -3.44
CA SER A 202 10.47 17.12 -4.83
C SER A 202 10.39 15.61 -5.02
N ASP A 203 11.37 14.90 -4.47
CA ASP A 203 11.46 13.46 -4.40
C ASP A 203 11.37 12.98 -2.95
N LEU A 204 11.19 11.69 -2.73
CA LEU A 204 11.21 11.13 -1.38
C LEU A 204 12.64 10.73 -0.99
N ILE A 205 13.20 11.44 -0.03
CA ILE A 205 14.48 11.07 0.56
C ILE A 205 14.26 10.08 1.69
N ILE A 206 15.01 8.98 1.65
CA ILE A 206 14.95 7.91 2.64
C ILE A 206 16.29 7.91 3.37
N LEU A 207 16.26 8.26 4.66
CA LEU A 207 17.43 8.23 5.52
C LEU A 207 17.45 6.91 6.28
N THR A 208 18.53 6.16 6.09
CA THR A 208 18.74 4.87 6.78
C THR A 208 19.90 4.97 7.76
N SER A 209 20.08 3.96 8.60
CA SER A 209 21.21 3.89 9.54
C SER A 209 22.58 3.83 8.84
N GLY A 210 22.64 3.43 7.58
CA GLY A 210 23.91 3.27 6.86
C GLY A 210 24.02 4.06 5.55
N GLY A 211 23.01 4.82 5.15
CA GLY A 211 23.05 5.60 3.91
C GLY A 211 21.82 6.45 3.66
N GLU A 212 21.95 7.32 2.69
CA GLU A 212 20.90 8.20 2.17
C GLU A 212 20.45 7.67 0.79
N TRP A 213 19.16 7.59 0.57
CA TRP A 213 18.56 7.06 -0.64
C TRP A 213 17.54 8.03 -1.21
N LEU A 214 17.46 8.06 -2.52
CA LEU A 214 16.48 8.83 -3.27
C LEU A 214 15.47 7.89 -3.90
N MET A 215 14.19 8.12 -3.68
CA MET A 215 13.13 7.44 -4.36
C MET A 215 12.50 8.36 -5.40
N THR A 216 12.55 7.92 -6.64
CA THR A 216 12.01 8.61 -7.82
C THR A 216 11.06 7.69 -8.60
N ALA A 217 10.42 8.25 -9.60
CA ALA A 217 9.64 7.51 -10.58
C ALA A 217 10.05 7.93 -12.00
N ASN A 218 9.97 7.04 -12.97
CA ASN A 218 10.33 7.33 -14.36
C ASN A 218 9.55 8.52 -14.93
N ASP A 219 8.27 8.63 -14.59
CA ASP A 219 7.36 9.67 -15.09
C ASP A 219 7.05 10.75 -14.04
N GLY A 220 7.85 10.84 -12.98
CA GLY A 220 7.63 11.74 -11.84
C GLY A 220 6.48 11.34 -10.92
N VAL A 221 5.67 10.34 -11.28
CA VAL A 221 4.57 9.83 -10.46
C VAL A 221 4.88 8.41 -10.00
N ILE A 222 4.84 8.20 -8.69
CA ILE A 222 5.11 6.89 -8.11
C ILE A 222 3.91 5.96 -8.33
N SER A 223 4.21 4.85 -9.02
CA SER A 223 3.30 3.74 -9.21
C SER A 223 4.02 2.42 -8.93
N PRO A 224 3.30 1.30 -8.75
CA PRO A 224 3.93 0.00 -8.53
C PRO A 224 4.92 -0.43 -9.61
N SER A 225 4.75 0.07 -10.83
CA SER A 225 5.59 -0.25 -12.00
C SER A 225 6.72 0.77 -12.26
N SER A 226 6.66 1.98 -11.69
CA SER A 226 7.56 3.09 -12.03
C SER A 226 8.58 3.45 -10.95
N VAL A 227 8.47 2.88 -9.75
CA VAL A 227 9.32 3.25 -8.62
C VAL A 227 10.79 2.87 -8.84
N GLN A 228 11.68 3.80 -8.58
CA GLN A 228 13.13 3.60 -8.58
C GLN A 228 13.74 4.11 -7.28
N VAL A 229 14.72 3.39 -6.75
CA VAL A 229 15.46 3.79 -5.56
C VAL A 229 16.95 3.80 -5.87
N LYS A 230 17.60 4.96 -5.63
CA LYS A 230 19.01 5.19 -5.93
C LYS A 230 19.76 5.62 -4.67
N PRO A 231 20.96 5.08 -4.39
CA PRO A 231 21.79 5.55 -3.29
C PRO A 231 22.31 6.96 -3.60
N GLN A 232 22.36 7.82 -2.58
CA GLN A 232 22.90 9.17 -2.65
C GLN A 232 24.17 9.30 -1.80
N GLY A 233 24.25 8.57 -0.71
CA GLY A 233 25.40 8.56 0.18
C GLY A 233 25.42 7.35 1.11
N TYR A 234 26.53 7.18 1.82
CA TYR A 234 26.77 6.03 2.69
C TYR A 234 27.13 6.46 4.13
N ARG A 235 26.60 7.59 4.59
CA ARG A 235 26.92 8.14 5.92
C ARG A 235 25.89 7.79 6.96
N GLY A 236 24.65 7.60 6.52
CA GLY A 236 23.51 7.26 7.34
C GLY A 236 23.03 8.41 8.24
N SER A 237 21.88 8.24 8.83
CA SER A 237 21.25 9.19 9.74
C SER A 237 21.08 8.57 11.13
N ALA A 238 21.18 9.41 12.17
CA ALA A 238 20.82 9.06 13.53
C ALA A 238 19.28 9.13 13.73
N ASP A 239 18.82 8.80 14.95
CA ASP A 239 17.38 8.78 15.27
C ASP A 239 16.75 10.17 15.45
N ALA A 240 17.60 11.23 15.60
CA ALA A 240 17.08 12.57 15.71
C ALA A 240 16.33 12.98 14.43
N PRO A 241 15.08 13.47 14.53
CA PRO A 241 14.29 13.82 13.37
C PRO A 241 15.00 14.86 12.49
N PRO A 242 15.07 14.66 11.16
CA PRO A 242 15.66 15.66 10.26
C PRO A 242 14.81 16.94 10.23
N ILE A 243 15.46 18.05 9.97
CA ILE A 243 14.81 19.36 9.79
C ILE A 243 14.90 19.74 8.32
N VAL A 244 13.81 20.24 7.76
CA VAL A 244 13.78 20.75 6.39
C VAL A 244 13.77 22.27 6.42
N ILE A 245 14.75 22.89 5.76
CA ILE A 245 14.87 24.36 5.62
C ILE A 245 14.93 24.69 4.13
N GLY A 246 13.83 25.22 3.61
CA GLY A 246 13.70 25.40 2.15
C GLY A 246 13.77 24.04 1.44
N ASN A 247 14.76 23.87 0.57
CA ASN A 247 15.01 22.62 -0.17
C ASN A 247 16.17 21.79 0.40
N THR A 248 16.62 22.11 1.60
CA THR A 248 17.76 21.46 2.24
C THR A 248 17.29 20.67 3.46
N ILE A 249 17.73 19.43 3.56
CA ILE A 249 17.51 18.58 4.75
C ILE A 249 18.72 18.75 5.66
N ILE A 250 18.49 19.02 6.92
CA ILE A 250 19.54 18.96 7.95
C ILE A 250 19.29 17.70 8.78
N HIS A 251 20.27 16.84 8.84
CA HIS A 251 20.18 15.60 9.59
C HIS A 251 21.45 15.34 10.41
N LEU A 252 21.32 14.53 11.44
CA LEU A 252 22.44 14.07 12.25
C LEU A 252 22.98 12.79 11.61
N GLN A 253 24.29 12.76 11.33
CA GLN A 253 24.94 11.55 10.81
C GLN A 253 24.86 10.41 11.83
N ALA A 254 24.76 9.18 11.35
CA ALA A 254 24.62 7.98 12.20
C ALA A 254 25.75 7.82 13.24
N LYS A 255 26.96 8.27 12.90
CA LYS A 255 28.13 8.18 13.76
C LYS A 255 28.85 9.53 13.84
N GLY A 256 29.45 9.84 14.99
CA GLY A 256 30.35 10.97 15.16
C GLY A 256 29.70 12.28 15.63
N GLY A 257 28.40 12.35 15.82
CA GLY A 257 27.71 13.59 16.25
C GLY A 257 27.80 14.71 15.22
N ILE A 258 27.96 14.39 13.95
CA ILE A 258 28.13 15.35 12.84
C ILE A 258 26.79 15.75 12.31
N ILE A 259 26.51 17.04 12.25
CA ILE A 259 25.32 17.61 11.60
C ILE A 259 25.65 17.87 10.13
N ARG A 260 24.83 17.35 9.24
CA ARG A 260 24.99 17.53 7.81
C ARG A 260 23.78 18.21 7.19
N ASP A 261 24.07 19.01 6.18
CA ASP A 261 23.06 19.37 5.19
C ASP A 261 22.96 18.27 4.13
N LEU A 262 21.85 18.19 3.45
CA LEU A 262 21.63 17.36 2.27
C LEU A 262 20.76 18.15 1.30
N ALA A 263 21.36 18.56 0.19
CA ALA A 263 20.68 19.34 -0.84
C ALA A 263 20.99 18.77 -2.23
N PHE A 264 20.07 18.99 -3.17
CA PHE A 264 20.30 18.61 -4.56
C PHE A 264 21.38 19.48 -5.19
N ALA A 265 22.40 18.82 -5.71
CA ALA A 265 23.50 19.47 -6.45
C ALA A 265 23.39 19.15 -7.94
N LEU A 266 23.11 20.16 -8.75
CA LEU A 266 22.92 20.00 -10.20
C LEU A 266 24.19 19.50 -10.89
N GLU A 267 25.36 19.87 -10.37
CA GLU A 267 26.66 19.47 -10.95
C GLU A 267 26.90 17.94 -10.90
N SER A 268 26.39 17.28 -9.87
CA SER A 268 26.55 15.83 -9.68
C SER A 268 25.27 15.04 -9.94
N ASP A 269 24.15 15.72 -10.27
CA ASP A 269 22.81 15.13 -10.40
C ASP A 269 22.46 14.22 -9.22
N SER A 270 22.78 14.68 -8.03
CA SER A 270 22.63 13.90 -6.79
C SER A 270 22.44 14.79 -5.57
N TYR A 271 21.89 14.19 -4.51
CA TYR A 271 21.87 14.85 -3.21
C TYR A 271 23.22 14.72 -2.54
N THR A 272 23.85 15.85 -2.26
CA THR A 272 25.15 15.93 -1.58
C THR A 272 25.03 16.77 -0.31
N GLY A 273 25.95 16.55 0.62
CA GLY A 273 25.90 17.28 1.88
C GLY A 273 27.25 17.54 2.50
N ASN A 274 27.37 18.68 3.16
CA ASN A 274 28.55 19.14 3.86
C ASN A 274 28.42 18.90 5.37
N ASP A 275 29.54 18.90 6.05
CA ASP A 275 29.60 18.89 7.51
C ASP A 275 29.43 20.32 8.03
N LEU A 276 28.33 20.59 8.71
CA LEU A 276 28.03 21.89 9.33
C LEU A 276 28.72 22.07 10.68
N THR A 277 29.27 21.00 11.24
CA THR A 277 29.91 21.01 12.58
C THR A 277 31.42 21.16 12.55
N VAL A 278 32.04 21.35 11.38
CA VAL A 278 33.51 21.45 11.21
C VAL A 278 34.16 22.41 12.22
N LEU A 279 33.59 23.59 12.42
CA LEU A 279 34.11 24.60 13.35
C LEU A 279 33.56 24.44 14.78
N ALA A 280 32.54 23.60 14.96
CA ALA A 280 31.82 23.43 16.23
C ALA A 280 31.86 22.00 16.77
N ASN A 281 32.75 21.16 16.27
CA ASN A 281 32.81 19.74 16.63
C ASN A 281 32.95 19.51 18.13
N HIS A 282 33.66 20.40 18.84
CA HIS A 282 33.83 20.33 20.30
C HIS A 282 32.50 20.42 21.08
N LEU A 283 31.44 20.99 20.50
CA LEU A 283 30.12 21.08 21.11
C LEU A 283 29.35 19.74 21.02
N PHE A 284 29.65 18.93 20.01
CA PHE A 284 28.94 17.68 19.72
C PHE A 284 29.73 16.43 20.03
N ALA A 285 31.06 16.52 20.13
CA ALA A 285 31.95 15.39 20.44
C ALA A 285 31.56 14.70 21.75
N GLY A 286 31.25 13.40 21.67
CA GLY A 286 30.81 12.58 22.82
C GLY A 286 29.40 12.92 23.33
N LYS A 287 28.62 13.71 22.61
CA LYS A 287 27.23 14.05 22.94
C LYS A 287 26.27 13.33 21.99
N THR A 288 25.06 13.10 22.50
CA THR A 288 23.95 12.60 21.69
C THR A 288 22.89 13.69 21.60
N VAL A 289 22.60 14.14 20.39
CA VAL A 289 21.47 15.07 20.12
C VAL A 289 20.19 14.26 20.28
N LYS A 290 19.30 14.72 21.17
CA LYS A 290 18.00 14.08 21.41
C LYS A 290 16.91 14.73 20.56
N GLU A 291 16.86 16.05 20.61
CA GLU A 291 15.87 16.85 19.91
C GLU A 291 16.50 18.17 19.47
N TRP A 292 16.00 18.71 18.40
CA TRP A 292 16.33 20.02 17.88
C TRP A 292 15.16 20.63 17.14
N ALA A 293 15.18 21.93 16.95
CA ALA A 293 14.15 22.63 16.22
C ALA A 293 14.76 23.79 15.42
N TYR A 294 14.07 24.18 14.37
CA TYR A 294 14.36 25.37 13.59
C TYR A 294 13.41 26.48 13.97
N ALA A 295 13.94 27.64 14.33
CA ALA A 295 13.16 28.86 14.51
C ALA A 295 13.50 29.81 13.35
N GLN A 296 12.50 30.16 12.58
CA GLN A 296 12.63 31.21 11.57
C GLN A 296 12.57 32.56 12.31
N ALA A 297 13.60 33.39 12.10
CA ALA A 297 13.69 34.74 12.65
C ALA A 297 12.91 35.74 11.80
#